data_d4fcab220dc919afa782116a23549990
#
_entry.id   d4fcab220dc919afa782116a23549990
#
_cell.length_a   1.000
_cell.length_b   1.000
_cell.length_c   1.000
_cell.angle_alpha   90.00
_cell.angle_beta   90.00
_cell.angle_gamma   90.00
#
_symmetry.space_group_name_H-M   'P 1'
#
loop_
_entity.id
_entity.type
_entity.pdbx_description
1 polymer ?
#
loop_
_entity_poly.entity_id
_entity_poly.type
_entity_poly.pdbx_seq_one_letter_code
_entity_poly.pdbx_strand_id
1 'polypeptide(L)'
;SDVCSSDLKEKGELENVLNVLEGLSTQLDDAQALLDLAVEADDESLLEDVQAELTTAEEELAKLEFRRMFSNPMDPNPCYVEIQAGSGGTEAQDWASMLLRMYLRWIERHGFKAELMEESDGDVAGIKSATIRVEGEYAYGWLRTESGVHRLVRKSPFDSGNRRHTSFSAVFVSPEVDDNIEIDINPADVRTDTYRASGAGGQHINKTDSAVRLTHAPTGI
;
A
#
# COMPACT_ATOMS: atom_id res chain seq x y z
N SER A 1 -22.49 9.83 -14.28
CA SER A 1 -21.72 8.88 -15.14
C SER A 1 -20.82 7.97 -14.32
N ASP A 2 -20.48 8.33 -13.09
CA ASP A 2 -19.48 7.66 -12.29
C ASP A 2 -19.98 6.37 -11.58
N VAL A 3 -21.24 6.34 -11.20
CA VAL A 3 -21.88 5.13 -10.63
C VAL A 3 -21.84 3.96 -11.61
N CYS A 4 -22.08 4.22 -12.90
CA CYS A 4 -22.03 3.18 -13.94
C CYS A 4 -20.61 2.63 -14.17
N SER A 5 -19.58 3.45 -13.94
CA SER A 5 -18.17 3.04 -14.03
C SER A 5 -17.75 2.17 -12.85
N SER A 6 -18.20 2.50 -11.64
CA SER A 6 -17.96 1.71 -10.43
C SER A 6 -18.61 0.33 -10.50
N ASP A 7 -19.89 0.28 -10.94
CA ASP A 7 -20.64 -0.97 -11.09
C ASP A 7 -20.02 -1.89 -12.15
N LEU A 8 -19.46 -1.31 -13.24
CA LEU A 8 -18.77 -2.09 -14.29
C LEU A 8 -17.45 -2.67 -13.79
N LYS A 9 -16.73 -1.93 -12.95
CA LYS A 9 -15.46 -2.39 -12.34
C LYS A 9 -15.74 -3.54 -11.37
N GLU A 10 -16.70 -3.37 -10.46
CA GLU A 10 -17.11 -4.40 -9.50
C GLU A 10 -17.60 -5.67 -10.21
N LYS A 11 -18.39 -5.50 -11.26
CA LYS A 11 -18.84 -6.63 -12.10
C LYS A 11 -17.65 -7.36 -12.73
N GLY A 12 -16.69 -6.63 -13.28
CA GLY A 12 -15.48 -7.22 -13.88
C GLY A 12 -14.63 -7.98 -12.87
N GLU A 13 -14.50 -7.47 -11.64
CA GLU A 13 -13.78 -8.13 -10.55
C GLU A 13 -14.49 -9.44 -10.13
N LEU A 14 -15.82 -9.42 -9.99
CA LEU A 14 -16.61 -10.61 -9.66
C LEU A 14 -16.57 -11.66 -10.78
N GLU A 15 -16.68 -11.25 -12.04
CA GLU A 15 -16.57 -12.13 -13.20
C GLU A 15 -15.18 -12.78 -13.27
N ASN A 16 -14.11 -12.04 -12.97
CA ASN A 16 -12.76 -12.59 -12.92
C ASN A 16 -12.62 -13.67 -11.84
N VAL A 17 -13.13 -13.42 -10.64
CA VAL A 17 -13.11 -14.43 -9.55
C VAL A 17 -13.90 -15.68 -9.94
N LEU A 18 -15.09 -15.52 -10.53
CA LEU A 18 -15.90 -16.64 -11.01
C LEU A 18 -15.17 -17.46 -12.08
N ASN A 19 -14.58 -16.82 -13.08
CA ASN A 19 -13.84 -17.48 -14.13
C ASN A 19 -12.66 -18.29 -13.60
N VAL A 20 -11.92 -17.74 -12.61
CA VAL A 20 -10.81 -18.47 -11.99
C VAL A 20 -11.31 -19.68 -11.19
N LEU A 21 -12.41 -19.54 -10.43
CA LEU A 21 -13.00 -20.66 -9.69
C LEU A 21 -13.53 -21.76 -10.61
N GLU A 22 -14.19 -21.39 -11.71
CA GLU A 22 -14.66 -22.35 -12.73
C GLU A 22 -13.47 -23.03 -13.43
N GLY A 23 -12.40 -22.27 -13.74
CA GLY A 23 -11.15 -22.81 -14.28
C GLY A 23 -10.50 -23.84 -13.35
N LEU A 24 -10.39 -23.52 -12.06
CA LEU A 24 -9.85 -24.43 -11.04
C LEU A 24 -10.71 -25.69 -10.90
N SER A 25 -12.04 -25.56 -10.94
CA SER A 25 -12.93 -26.73 -10.91
C SER A 25 -12.70 -27.65 -12.12
N THR A 26 -12.57 -27.06 -13.31
CA THR A 26 -12.29 -27.81 -14.53
C THR A 26 -10.94 -28.52 -14.47
N GLN A 27 -9.88 -27.83 -14.01
CA GLN A 27 -8.55 -28.42 -13.83
C GLN A 27 -8.56 -29.60 -12.86
N LEU A 28 -9.32 -29.52 -11.76
CA LEU A 28 -9.45 -30.63 -10.82
C LEU A 28 -10.19 -31.82 -11.43
N ASP A 29 -11.24 -31.57 -12.21
CA ASP A 29 -12.00 -32.63 -12.92
C ASP A 29 -11.09 -33.31 -13.98
N ASP A 30 -10.29 -32.55 -14.71
CA ASP A 30 -9.34 -33.05 -15.70
C ASP A 30 -8.21 -33.86 -15.03
N ALA A 31 -7.65 -33.35 -13.91
CA ALA A 31 -6.63 -34.06 -13.13
C ALA A 31 -7.18 -35.38 -12.57
N GLN A 32 -8.46 -35.42 -12.14
CA GLN A 32 -9.09 -36.63 -11.68
C GLN A 32 -9.28 -37.65 -12.84
N ALA A 33 -9.70 -37.18 -14.01
CA ALA A 33 -9.85 -38.05 -15.20
C ALA A 33 -8.49 -38.61 -15.66
N LEU A 34 -7.42 -37.80 -15.62
CA LEU A 34 -6.07 -38.27 -15.91
C LEU A 34 -5.59 -39.30 -14.90
N LEU A 35 -5.86 -39.09 -13.61
CA LEU A 35 -5.54 -40.05 -12.57
C LEU A 35 -6.23 -41.40 -12.78
N ASP A 36 -7.53 -41.36 -13.11
CA ASP A 36 -8.30 -42.57 -13.38
C ASP A 36 -7.75 -43.33 -14.59
N LEU A 37 -7.35 -42.61 -15.64
CA LEU A 37 -6.67 -43.19 -16.82
C LEU A 37 -5.31 -43.81 -16.49
N ALA A 38 -4.51 -43.13 -15.67
CA ALA A 38 -3.19 -43.60 -15.20
C ALA A 38 -3.32 -44.92 -14.44
N VAL A 39 -4.34 -45.03 -13.59
CA VAL A 39 -4.63 -46.24 -12.82
C VAL A 39 -5.10 -47.38 -13.73
N GLU A 40 -5.98 -47.07 -14.71
CA GLU A 40 -6.53 -48.09 -15.65
C GLU A 40 -5.43 -48.59 -16.60
N ALA A 41 -4.54 -47.73 -17.06
CA ALA A 41 -3.44 -48.05 -17.98
C ALA A 41 -2.20 -48.62 -17.29
N ASP A 42 -2.10 -48.58 -15.96
CA ASP A 42 -0.91 -48.88 -15.15
C ASP A 42 0.33 -48.10 -15.64
N ASP A 43 0.11 -46.80 -15.96
CA ASP A 43 1.11 -45.90 -16.53
C ASP A 43 1.51 -44.81 -15.51
N GLU A 44 2.67 -45.04 -14.88
CA GLU A 44 3.21 -44.08 -13.87
C GLU A 44 3.63 -42.75 -14.49
N SER A 45 3.85 -42.67 -15.81
CA SER A 45 4.29 -41.39 -16.42
C SER A 45 3.21 -40.32 -16.40
N LEU A 46 1.93 -40.72 -16.43
CA LEU A 46 0.78 -39.81 -16.33
C LEU A 46 0.66 -39.18 -14.91
N LEU A 47 1.23 -39.78 -13.88
CA LEU A 47 1.18 -39.26 -12.53
C LEU A 47 2.02 -37.96 -12.38
N GLU A 48 3.09 -37.82 -13.18
CA GLU A 48 3.89 -36.59 -13.19
C GLU A 48 3.05 -35.41 -13.76
N ASP A 49 2.27 -35.68 -14.79
CA ASP A 49 1.39 -34.65 -15.39
C ASP A 49 0.27 -34.27 -14.43
N VAL A 50 -0.37 -35.23 -13.75
CA VAL A 50 -1.37 -34.95 -12.70
C VAL A 50 -0.76 -34.10 -11.57
N GLN A 51 0.45 -34.43 -11.13
CA GLN A 51 1.11 -33.66 -10.09
C GLN A 51 1.42 -32.22 -10.53
N ALA A 52 1.80 -32.01 -11.78
CA ALA A 52 2.05 -30.68 -12.34
C ALA A 52 0.77 -29.83 -12.40
N GLU A 53 -0.34 -30.42 -12.85
CA GLU A 53 -1.64 -29.74 -12.88
C GLU A 53 -2.14 -29.37 -11.47
N LEU A 54 -2.03 -30.28 -10.50
CA LEU A 54 -2.40 -30.01 -9.11
C LEU A 54 -1.54 -28.90 -8.50
N THR A 55 -0.24 -28.89 -8.76
CA THR A 55 0.65 -27.85 -8.28
C THR A 55 0.26 -26.49 -8.84
N THR A 56 -0.09 -26.43 -10.12
CA THR A 56 -0.56 -25.19 -10.76
C THR A 56 -1.88 -24.70 -10.15
N ALA A 57 -2.82 -25.62 -9.92
CA ALA A 57 -4.10 -25.30 -9.29
C ALA A 57 -3.91 -24.80 -7.83
N GLU A 58 -3.00 -25.40 -7.07
CA GLU A 58 -2.66 -24.96 -5.71
C GLU A 58 -2.07 -23.54 -5.70
N GLU A 59 -1.19 -23.21 -6.66
CA GLU A 59 -0.61 -21.86 -6.78
C GLU A 59 -1.68 -20.81 -7.14
N GLU A 60 -2.62 -21.14 -8.01
CA GLU A 60 -3.73 -20.25 -8.38
C GLU A 60 -4.72 -20.05 -7.22
N LEU A 61 -5.04 -21.12 -6.50
CA LEU A 61 -5.88 -21.05 -5.32
C LEU A 61 -5.24 -20.20 -4.23
N ALA A 62 -3.94 -20.36 -3.99
CA ALA A 62 -3.20 -19.54 -3.01
C ALA A 62 -3.25 -18.04 -3.35
N LYS A 63 -3.23 -17.67 -4.64
CA LYS A 63 -3.40 -16.28 -5.08
C LYS A 63 -4.80 -15.76 -4.77
N LEU A 64 -5.85 -16.56 -4.97
CA LEU A 64 -7.23 -16.21 -4.63
C LEU A 64 -7.44 -16.04 -3.12
N GLU A 65 -6.90 -16.97 -2.32
CA GLU A 65 -6.96 -16.91 -0.86
C GLU A 65 -6.26 -15.65 -0.35
N PHE A 66 -5.11 -15.32 -0.93
CA PHE A 66 -4.39 -14.10 -0.59
C PHE A 66 -5.19 -12.83 -0.91
N ARG A 67 -5.85 -12.77 -2.08
CA ARG A 67 -6.75 -11.66 -2.44
C ARG A 67 -7.89 -11.47 -1.44
N ARG A 68 -8.42 -12.55 -0.87
CA ARG A 68 -9.46 -12.49 0.16
C ARG A 68 -9.02 -11.77 1.44
N MET A 69 -7.71 -11.65 1.69
CA MET A 69 -7.17 -10.89 2.82
C MET A 69 -7.34 -9.38 2.65
N PHE A 70 -7.54 -8.91 1.43
CA PHE A 70 -7.80 -7.51 1.11
C PHE A 70 -9.27 -7.18 1.35
N SER A 71 -9.62 -6.86 2.59
CA SER A 71 -11.00 -6.60 3.02
C SER A 71 -11.32 -5.10 3.19
N ASN A 72 -10.33 -4.22 3.04
CA ASN A 72 -10.54 -2.78 3.14
C ASN A 72 -11.08 -2.27 1.80
N PRO A 73 -12.15 -1.45 1.80
CA PRO A 73 -12.71 -0.87 0.57
C PRO A 73 -11.69 -0.09 -0.28
N MET A 74 -10.60 0.40 0.32
CA MET A 74 -9.55 1.13 -0.38
C MET A 74 -8.44 0.23 -0.92
N ASP A 75 -8.40 -1.06 -0.54
CA ASP A 75 -7.33 -1.98 -0.97
C ASP A 75 -7.16 -2.08 -2.49
N PRO A 76 -8.22 -2.03 -3.33
CA PRO A 76 -8.09 -2.07 -4.79
C PRO A 76 -7.46 -0.82 -5.41
N ASN A 77 -7.40 0.29 -4.67
CA ASN A 77 -6.96 1.57 -5.21
C ASN A 77 -5.45 1.63 -5.47
N PRO A 78 -5.01 2.50 -6.38
CA PRO A 78 -3.63 2.97 -6.43
C PRO A 78 -3.25 3.63 -5.10
N CYS A 79 -1.95 3.76 -4.85
CA CYS A 79 -1.48 4.36 -3.61
C CYS A 79 -0.27 5.27 -3.83
N TYR A 80 -0.06 6.14 -2.84
CA TYR A 80 1.17 6.90 -2.69
C TYR A 80 2.01 6.28 -1.58
N VAL A 81 3.29 6.10 -1.83
CA VAL A 81 4.28 5.64 -0.85
C VAL A 81 5.24 6.77 -0.61
N GLU A 82 5.23 7.30 0.60
CA GLU A 82 6.12 8.35 1.07
C GLU A 82 7.20 7.74 1.94
N ILE A 83 8.44 8.06 1.64
CA ILE A 83 9.63 7.60 2.39
C ILE A 83 10.32 8.82 2.94
N GLN A 84 10.59 8.84 4.24
CA GLN A 84 11.27 9.93 4.91
C GLN A 84 12.45 9.40 5.73
N ALA A 85 13.62 10.00 5.54
CA ALA A 85 14.79 9.70 6.35
C ALA A 85 14.56 10.15 7.79
N GLY A 86 14.96 9.31 8.74
CA GLY A 86 14.95 9.68 10.15
C GLY A 86 16.08 10.66 10.51
N SER A 87 16.17 11.03 11.78
CA SER A 87 17.11 12.04 12.30
C SER A 87 18.60 11.62 12.29
N GLY A 88 18.93 10.48 11.71
CA GLY A 88 20.29 9.89 11.73
C GLY A 88 21.30 10.47 10.71
N GLY A 89 21.01 11.60 10.06
CA GLY A 89 21.90 12.22 9.06
C GLY A 89 22.13 11.32 7.84
N THR A 90 23.35 11.32 7.29
CA THR A 90 23.72 10.60 6.05
C THR A 90 23.34 9.11 6.05
N GLU A 91 23.50 8.41 7.18
CA GLU A 91 23.11 7.00 7.30
C GLU A 91 21.60 6.78 7.12
N ALA A 92 20.75 7.65 7.69
CA ALA A 92 19.32 7.56 7.54
C ALA A 92 18.86 7.94 6.12
N GLN A 93 19.54 8.92 5.51
CA GLN A 93 19.30 9.34 4.12
C GLN A 93 19.67 8.23 3.12
N ASP A 94 20.78 7.53 3.35
CA ASP A 94 21.17 6.38 2.54
C ASP A 94 20.20 5.20 2.73
N TRP A 95 19.74 4.96 3.98
CA TRP A 95 18.71 3.94 4.23
C TRP A 95 17.39 4.25 3.51
N ALA A 96 16.95 5.50 3.51
CA ALA A 96 15.76 5.91 2.76
C ALA A 96 15.89 5.64 1.25
N SER A 97 17.06 5.92 0.66
CA SER A 97 17.37 5.59 -0.74
C SER A 97 17.35 4.07 -1.01
N MET A 98 17.85 3.28 -0.07
CA MET A 98 17.79 1.80 -0.19
C MET A 98 16.35 1.30 -0.15
N LEU A 99 15.49 1.85 0.72
CA LEU A 99 14.06 1.53 0.78
C LEU A 99 13.36 1.90 -0.53
N LEU A 100 13.59 3.10 -1.04
CA LEU A 100 13.04 3.53 -2.32
C LEU A 100 13.38 2.52 -3.43
N ARG A 101 14.65 2.16 -3.55
CA ARG A 101 15.10 1.17 -4.52
C ARG A 101 14.48 -0.20 -4.32
N MET A 102 14.29 -0.63 -3.07
CA MET A 102 13.64 -1.89 -2.73
C MET A 102 12.20 -1.91 -3.20
N TYR A 103 11.42 -0.86 -2.89
CA TYR A 103 10.02 -0.75 -3.34
C TYR A 103 9.90 -0.66 -4.84
N LEU A 104 10.70 0.15 -5.52
CA LEU A 104 10.67 0.24 -6.99
C LEU A 104 10.92 -1.12 -7.66
N ARG A 105 11.86 -1.91 -7.16
CA ARG A 105 12.13 -3.26 -7.67
C ARG A 105 11.01 -4.24 -7.37
N TRP A 106 10.38 -4.12 -6.20
CA TRP A 106 9.24 -4.95 -5.84
C TRP A 106 8.05 -4.65 -6.75
N ILE A 107 7.76 -3.37 -6.98
CA ILE A 107 6.71 -2.87 -7.87
C ILE A 107 6.90 -3.42 -9.30
N GLU A 108 8.12 -3.31 -9.83
CA GLU A 108 8.47 -3.82 -11.16
C GLU A 108 8.24 -5.34 -11.27
N ARG A 109 8.67 -6.11 -10.27
CA ARG A 109 8.49 -7.58 -10.26
C ARG A 109 7.04 -8.02 -10.20
N HIS A 110 6.16 -7.22 -9.58
CA HIS A 110 4.73 -7.50 -9.52
C HIS A 110 3.95 -6.96 -10.72
N GLY A 111 4.64 -6.38 -11.70
CA GLY A 111 4.03 -5.81 -12.90
C GLY A 111 3.23 -4.53 -12.62
N PHE A 112 3.47 -3.88 -11.48
CA PHE A 112 2.84 -2.61 -11.15
C PHE A 112 3.60 -1.47 -11.82
N LYS A 113 2.92 -0.33 -11.99
CA LYS A 113 3.52 0.89 -12.52
C LYS A 113 3.89 1.82 -11.38
N ALA A 114 5.13 2.32 -11.38
CA ALA A 114 5.59 3.33 -10.44
C ALA A 114 5.86 4.64 -11.15
N GLU A 115 5.44 5.74 -10.53
CA GLU A 115 5.74 7.10 -10.95
C GLU A 115 6.36 7.86 -9.78
N LEU A 116 7.57 8.37 -9.98
CA LEU A 116 8.25 9.20 -8.99
C LEU A 116 7.65 10.61 -9.04
N MET A 117 6.94 11.00 -7.98
CA MET A 117 6.26 12.29 -7.88
C MET A 117 7.19 13.38 -7.36
N GLU A 118 7.94 13.04 -6.31
CA GLU A 118 8.86 13.98 -5.66
C GLU A 118 10.05 13.23 -5.07
N GLU A 119 11.22 13.84 -5.15
CA GLU A 119 12.45 13.35 -4.52
C GLU A 119 13.26 14.54 -3.99
N SER A 120 13.72 14.44 -2.76
CA SER A 120 14.60 15.42 -2.12
C SER A 120 15.92 14.76 -1.78
N ASP A 121 16.98 15.23 -2.41
CA ASP A 121 18.33 14.71 -2.22
C ASP A 121 18.86 14.87 -0.79
N GLY A 122 19.67 13.91 -0.38
CA GLY A 122 20.43 14.00 0.86
C GLY A 122 21.58 15.01 0.80
N ASP A 123 22.10 15.40 1.96
CA ASP A 123 23.15 16.41 2.03
C ASP A 123 24.49 15.90 1.49
N VAL A 124 24.79 14.62 1.65
CA VAL A 124 26.06 13.97 1.23
C VAL A 124 25.76 12.73 0.38
N ALA A 125 24.78 11.94 0.77
CA ALA A 125 24.37 10.72 0.07
C ALA A 125 22.92 10.39 0.44
N GLY A 126 22.27 9.58 -0.42
CA GLY A 126 20.90 9.16 -0.21
C GLY A 126 19.88 10.25 -0.45
N ILE A 127 18.68 10.10 0.13
CA ILE A 127 17.55 11.01 -0.01
C ILE A 127 17.00 11.44 1.35
N LYS A 128 16.48 12.64 1.44
CA LYS A 128 15.73 13.13 2.61
C LYS A 128 14.32 12.58 2.60
N SER A 129 13.69 12.64 1.44
CA SER A 129 12.34 12.13 1.22
C SER A 129 12.14 11.73 -0.23
N ALA A 130 11.19 10.84 -0.47
CA ALA A 130 10.67 10.53 -1.79
C ALA A 130 9.20 10.14 -1.71
N THR A 131 8.43 10.50 -2.73
CA THR A 131 7.03 10.11 -2.91
C THR A 131 6.89 9.43 -4.26
N ILE A 132 6.40 8.19 -4.25
CA ILE A 132 6.08 7.43 -5.45
C ILE A 132 4.59 7.12 -5.50
N ARG A 133 3.98 7.29 -6.67
CA ARG A 133 2.64 6.81 -6.98
C ARG A 133 2.75 5.41 -7.54
N VAL A 134 1.98 4.49 -6.99
CA VAL A 134 1.96 3.07 -7.41
C VAL A 134 0.58 2.74 -7.94
N GLU A 135 0.54 2.27 -9.19
CA GLU A 135 -0.67 1.88 -9.89
C GLU A 135 -0.60 0.38 -10.20
N GLY A 136 -1.60 -0.37 -9.75
CA GLY A 136 -1.70 -1.81 -9.95
C GLY A 136 -2.89 -2.39 -9.22
N GLU A 137 -3.22 -3.64 -9.51
CA GLU A 137 -4.33 -4.33 -8.88
C GLU A 137 -4.04 -4.56 -7.38
N TYR A 138 -4.88 -3.98 -6.51
CA TYR A 138 -4.70 -4.00 -5.06
C TYR A 138 -3.38 -3.38 -4.56
N ALA A 139 -2.86 -2.36 -5.26
CA ALA A 139 -1.59 -1.73 -4.91
C ALA A 139 -1.58 -1.21 -3.47
N TYR A 140 -2.64 -0.53 -3.04
CA TYR A 140 -2.78 -0.08 -1.66
C TYR A 140 -2.86 -1.25 -0.68
N GLY A 141 -3.66 -2.27 -0.99
CA GLY A 141 -3.81 -3.46 -0.16
C GLY A 141 -2.49 -4.15 0.15
N TRP A 142 -1.62 -4.27 -0.86
CA TRP A 142 -0.29 -4.84 -0.71
C TRP A 142 0.63 -3.98 0.15
N LEU A 143 0.64 -2.67 -0.08
CA LEU A 143 1.65 -1.77 0.47
C LEU A 143 1.25 -1.13 1.81
N ARG A 144 -0.04 -1.05 2.16
CA ARG A 144 -0.53 -0.39 3.38
C ARG A 144 0.11 -0.91 4.67
N THR A 145 0.45 -2.20 4.69
CA THR A 145 1.07 -2.84 5.85
C THR A 145 2.53 -2.47 6.05
N GLU A 146 3.16 -1.85 5.05
CA GLU A 146 4.51 -1.31 5.12
C GLU A 146 4.60 0.01 5.86
N SER A 147 3.45 0.67 6.16
CA SER A 147 3.43 1.93 6.90
C SER A 147 4.02 1.75 8.29
N GLY A 148 5.09 2.50 8.57
CA GLY A 148 5.78 2.43 9.85
C GLY A 148 7.23 2.90 9.80
N VAL A 149 7.97 2.60 10.86
CA VAL A 149 9.38 2.95 10.99
C VAL A 149 10.24 1.73 10.69
N HIS A 150 11.02 1.84 9.63
CA HIS A 150 11.94 0.79 9.15
C HIS A 150 13.33 0.98 9.73
N ARG A 151 13.88 -0.07 10.34
CA ARG A 151 15.17 -0.06 11.00
C ARG A 151 16.22 -0.80 10.19
N LEU A 152 17.36 -0.15 9.93
CA LEU A 152 18.55 -0.76 9.37
C LEU A 152 19.64 -0.87 10.44
N VAL A 153 20.26 -2.03 10.55
CA VAL A 153 21.46 -2.24 11.38
C VAL A 153 22.55 -2.83 10.51
N ARG A 154 23.61 -2.03 10.29
CA ARG A 154 24.75 -2.45 9.47
C ARG A 154 26.05 -1.81 9.95
N LYS A 155 27.18 -2.27 9.44
CA LYS A 155 28.42 -1.51 9.50
C LYS A 155 28.32 -0.31 8.56
N SER A 156 28.61 0.87 9.09
CA SER A 156 28.46 2.14 8.33
C SER A 156 29.55 2.25 7.26
N PRO A 157 29.20 2.49 5.98
CA PRO A 157 30.17 2.84 4.95
C PRO A 157 30.67 4.29 5.09
N PHE A 158 30.01 5.11 5.90
CA PHE A 158 30.33 6.52 6.13
C PHE A 158 31.17 6.74 7.40
N ASP A 159 31.34 5.72 8.23
CA ASP A 159 32.14 5.76 9.45
C ASP A 159 33.55 5.20 9.22
N SER A 160 34.57 6.04 9.37
CA SER A 160 35.98 5.64 9.22
C SER A 160 36.39 4.49 10.17
N GLY A 161 35.69 4.35 11.30
CA GLY A 161 35.89 3.27 12.27
C GLY A 161 35.18 1.96 11.92
N ASN A 162 34.41 1.93 10.81
CA ASN A 162 33.64 0.77 10.35
C ASN A 162 32.76 0.15 11.45
N ARG A 163 32.21 0.99 12.32
CA ARG A 163 31.37 0.61 13.46
C ARG A 163 29.95 0.27 13.00
N ARG A 164 29.27 -0.48 13.84
CA ARG A 164 27.87 -0.85 13.64
C ARG A 164 26.96 0.34 14.01
N HIS A 165 26.14 0.78 13.06
CA HIS A 165 25.16 1.85 13.24
C HIS A 165 23.74 1.32 13.09
N THR A 166 22.80 2.01 13.73
CA THR A 166 21.36 1.78 13.57
C THR A 166 20.75 3.04 12.99
N SER A 167 20.01 2.89 11.89
CA SER A 167 19.34 3.97 11.18
C SER A 167 17.85 3.67 11.05
N PHE A 168 17.07 4.73 11.02
CA PHE A 168 15.62 4.66 10.88
C PHE A 168 15.16 5.49 9.69
N SER A 169 14.10 5.00 9.03
CA SER A 169 13.38 5.72 8.00
C SER A 169 11.89 5.42 8.16
N ALA A 170 11.06 6.44 8.00
CA ALA A 170 9.60 6.27 8.04
C ALA A 170 9.07 6.01 6.63
N VAL A 171 8.14 5.08 6.53
CA VAL A 171 7.36 4.83 5.31
C VAL A 171 5.91 5.06 5.65
N PHE A 172 5.23 5.82 4.82
CA PHE A 172 3.80 6.06 4.92
C PHE A 172 3.12 5.72 3.60
N VAL A 173 2.03 4.97 3.67
CA VAL A 173 1.26 4.55 2.49
C VAL A 173 -0.16 5.07 2.62
N SER A 174 -0.59 5.85 1.63
CA SER A 174 -1.95 6.38 1.55
C SER A 174 -2.63 5.95 0.26
N PRO A 175 -3.93 5.62 0.29
CA PRO A 175 -4.67 5.30 -0.92
C PRO A 175 -4.86 6.54 -1.78
N GLU A 176 -4.88 6.37 -3.10
CA GLU A 176 -5.39 7.39 -4.00
C GLU A 176 -6.92 7.42 -3.89
N VAL A 177 -7.48 8.53 -3.45
CA VAL A 177 -8.93 8.73 -3.34
C VAL A 177 -9.37 9.67 -4.44
N ASP A 178 -10.48 9.34 -5.10
CA ASP A 178 -11.10 10.24 -6.06
C ASP A 178 -11.61 11.50 -5.34
N ASP A 179 -11.39 12.67 -5.93
CA ASP A 179 -11.83 13.98 -5.41
C ASP A 179 -13.36 14.15 -5.35
N ASN A 180 -14.13 13.09 -5.54
CA ASN A 180 -15.60 13.10 -5.62
C ASN A 180 -16.31 13.10 -4.26
N ILE A 181 -15.60 13.27 -3.16
CA ILE A 181 -16.22 13.44 -1.86
C ILE A 181 -16.62 14.92 -1.71
N GLU A 182 -17.79 15.28 -2.23
CA GLU A 182 -18.42 16.56 -1.90
C GLU A 182 -18.87 16.51 -0.43
N ILE A 183 -18.13 17.21 0.41
CA ILE A 183 -18.53 17.41 1.80
C ILE A 183 -19.34 18.70 1.86
N ASP A 184 -20.65 18.58 1.94
CA ASP A 184 -21.55 19.73 2.19
C ASP A 184 -21.58 19.99 3.70
N ILE A 185 -20.94 21.07 4.12
CA ILE A 185 -20.96 21.53 5.51
C ILE A 185 -22.03 22.59 5.64
N ASN A 186 -23.14 22.25 6.28
CA ASN A 186 -24.18 23.24 6.59
C ASN A 186 -23.64 24.24 7.63
N PRO A 187 -23.56 25.56 7.30
CA PRO A 187 -23.06 26.56 8.22
C PRO A 187 -23.83 26.66 9.55
N ALA A 188 -25.07 26.22 9.57
CA ALA A 188 -25.90 26.21 10.78
C ALA A 188 -25.43 25.18 11.81
N ASP A 189 -24.72 24.14 11.36
CA ASP A 189 -24.17 23.07 12.20
C ASP A 189 -22.75 23.36 12.72
N VAL A 190 -22.17 24.50 12.27
CA VAL A 190 -20.82 24.93 12.67
C VAL A 190 -20.94 26.03 13.73
N ARG A 191 -20.56 25.69 14.97
CA ARG A 191 -20.43 26.66 16.05
C ARG A 191 -19.04 27.30 16.00
N THR A 192 -19.04 28.64 16.01
CA THR A 192 -17.83 29.46 16.05
C THR A 192 -17.65 30.08 17.43
N ASP A 193 -16.61 29.72 18.15
CA ASP A 193 -16.22 30.30 19.43
C ASP A 193 -14.92 31.11 19.25
N THR A 194 -14.97 32.37 19.73
CA THR A 194 -13.77 33.23 19.79
C THR A 194 -13.27 33.31 21.22
N TYR A 195 -11.96 33.20 21.42
CA TYR A 195 -11.36 33.28 22.74
C TYR A 195 -9.93 33.82 22.67
N ARG A 196 -9.38 34.12 23.84
CA ARG A 196 -7.99 34.59 23.94
C ARG A 196 -7.03 33.46 23.69
N ALA A 197 -6.11 33.66 22.76
CA ALA A 197 -5.06 32.68 22.51
C ALA A 197 -4.16 32.54 23.72
N SER A 198 -3.88 31.31 24.15
CA SER A 198 -2.92 30.98 25.21
C SER A 198 -1.59 30.58 24.56
N GLY A 199 -0.56 31.41 24.68
CA GLY A 199 0.77 31.09 24.13
C GLY A 199 1.80 32.14 24.50
N ALA A 200 3.07 31.81 24.30
CA ALA A 200 4.17 32.80 24.47
C ALA A 200 4.06 33.84 23.36
N GLY A 201 3.63 35.04 23.72
CA GLY A 201 3.47 36.17 22.80
C GLY A 201 3.37 37.49 23.54
N GLY A 202 3.44 38.59 22.79
CA GLY A 202 3.42 39.95 23.33
C GLY A 202 2.04 40.35 23.91
N GLN A 203 1.96 41.59 24.43
CA GLN A 203 0.80 42.14 25.12
C GLN A 203 -0.52 42.08 24.31
N HIS A 204 -0.44 42.03 22.97
CA HIS A 204 -1.59 42.00 22.08
C HIS A 204 -2.35 40.67 22.16
N ILE A 205 -1.65 39.55 22.27
CA ILE A 205 -2.26 38.20 22.34
C ILE A 205 -3.10 38.02 23.60
N ASN A 206 -2.71 38.66 24.69
CA ASN A 206 -3.40 38.56 25.98
C ASN A 206 -4.60 39.53 26.15
N LYS A 207 -4.82 40.42 25.17
CA LYS A 207 -5.88 41.44 25.26
C LYS A 207 -7.00 41.26 24.25
N THR A 208 -6.77 40.48 23.17
CA THR A 208 -7.75 40.33 22.10
C THR A 208 -8.18 38.85 21.97
N ASP A 209 -9.44 38.63 21.69
CA ASP A 209 -10.00 37.29 21.41
C ASP A 209 -9.69 36.92 19.97
N SER A 210 -8.39 36.60 19.70
CA SER A 210 -7.86 36.37 18.37
C SER A 210 -7.84 34.88 17.97
N ALA A 211 -8.10 33.97 18.90
CA ALA A 211 -8.25 32.55 18.60
C ALA A 211 -9.69 32.21 18.24
N VAL A 212 -9.86 31.42 17.20
CA VAL A 212 -11.15 30.95 16.72
C VAL A 212 -11.18 29.43 16.78
N ARG A 213 -12.25 28.88 17.35
CA ARG A 213 -12.56 27.45 17.32
C ARG A 213 -13.82 27.24 16.54
N LEU A 214 -13.75 26.36 15.56
CA LEU A 214 -14.90 25.86 14.83
C LEU A 214 -15.23 24.47 15.36
N THR A 215 -16.50 24.23 15.69
CA THR A 215 -16.96 22.91 16.12
C THR A 215 -18.16 22.54 15.28
N HIS A 216 -18.05 21.42 14.56
CA HIS A 216 -19.17 20.85 13.83
C HIS A 216 -20.00 19.98 14.76
N ALA A 217 -21.18 20.47 15.14
CA ALA A 217 -22.04 19.87 16.18
C ALA A 217 -22.44 18.41 15.91
N PRO A 218 -22.78 17.99 14.66
CA PRO A 218 -23.18 16.61 14.39
C PRO A 218 -22.05 15.58 14.53
N THR A 219 -20.79 15.95 14.21
CA THR A 219 -19.64 15.04 14.26
C THR A 219 -18.79 15.22 15.51
N GLY A 220 -18.92 16.34 16.21
CA GLY A 220 -18.12 16.66 17.39
C GLY A 220 -16.68 17.07 17.09
N ILE A 221 -16.33 17.30 15.83
CA ILE A 221 -15.01 17.73 15.36
C ILE A 221 -14.88 19.23 15.51
#